data_2a98fabc47ab57d0a91689ab1d1d38a4
#
_entry.id   2a98fabc47ab57d0a91689ab1d1d38a4
#
_cell.length_a   1.000
_cell.length_b   1.000
_cell.length_c   1.000
_cell.angle_alpha   90.00
_cell.angle_beta   90.00
_cell.angle_gamma   90.00
#
_symmetry.space_group_name_H-M   'P 1'
#
loop_
_entity.id
_entity.type
_entity.pdbx_description
1 polymer ?
#
loop_
_entity_poly.entity_id
_entity_poly.type
_entity_poly.pdbx_seq_one_letter_code
_entity_poly.pdbx_strand_id
1 'polypeptide(L)'
;VNTGYRRGGTAGLLVGLLLAVFAVAFQMIGVAAALPEAMRSLDAAALYPWAFSMPVMGMLASILVAGRHCDRHGPLVSMGLGFGVMFLGLIAGSFATDVWLLLAARLVQGLGAGALNLSLFVVIALAFPAGRRPAVLAMLSFCWVLPAFLGPPVSAALVAVNWRLNFAATMPLLLVAAALTWPHLKALQERSEPDPDAPGIAPWAVAAVAGAPALLQLAGQGFGQWSLLAGFAGVSALGLGLPKVLPPRVRSLSAGLGPIVASRALQAGAFFAGEAFLLLGLQNLKGLDTFQAGLALTIGSLGWSLGSWLQSRMRLRRDRIITFGTCLVASGTAGIAMFLTWVEVPLWVGVTAWTLAGCGMGLTMSSTAVATMALSGPQEQGRNSSALQVAESLGNSVMTALTGACYAMLLAEGVPAFGWIFLMLLAASVLAIAASLLIGPVHDVAG
;
A
#
# COMPACT_ATOMS: atom_id res chain seq x y z
N VAL A 1 12.69 27.12 23.58
CA VAL A 1 13.94 26.41 23.30
C VAL A 1 14.30 26.69 21.84
N ASN A 2 15.35 27.50 21.63
CA ASN A 2 15.83 27.98 20.33
C ASN A 2 16.48 26.82 19.57
N THR A 3 15.78 26.20 18.64
CA THR A 3 16.31 25.12 17.80
C THR A 3 17.09 25.71 16.62
N GLY A 4 18.38 25.97 16.87
CA GLY A 4 19.36 26.34 15.86
C GLY A 4 19.70 25.19 14.89
N TYR A 5 18.70 24.58 14.23
CA TYR A 5 18.95 23.73 13.05
C TYR A 5 19.20 24.67 11.88
N ARG A 6 20.48 24.79 11.46
CA ARG A 6 20.90 25.68 10.37
C ARG A 6 20.00 25.44 9.15
N ARG A 7 19.48 26.51 8.55
CA ARG A 7 18.58 26.51 7.37
C ARG A 7 19.09 25.69 6.17
N GLY A 8 20.38 25.36 6.09
CA GLY A 8 20.98 24.53 5.04
C GLY A 8 20.89 23.00 5.27
N GLY A 9 20.72 22.55 6.53
CA GLY A 9 20.71 21.11 6.84
C GLY A 9 19.37 20.40 6.56
N THR A 10 18.24 21.10 6.65
CA THR A 10 16.92 20.49 6.45
C THR A 10 16.57 20.19 4.99
N ALA A 11 17.19 20.88 4.04
CA ALA A 11 16.93 20.67 2.61
C ALA A 11 17.46 19.31 2.13
N GLY A 12 18.67 18.92 2.51
CA GLY A 12 19.25 17.62 2.17
C GLY A 12 18.44 16.46 2.77
N LEU A 13 18.02 16.58 4.03
CA LEU A 13 17.12 15.60 4.66
C LEU A 13 15.80 15.48 3.88
N LEU A 14 15.15 16.61 3.57
CA LEU A 14 13.88 16.61 2.85
C LEU A 14 14.03 15.93 1.48
N VAL A 15 15.03 16.27 0.71
CA VAL A 15 15.29 15.64 -0.61
C VAL A 15 15.53 14.14 -0.44
N GLY A 16 16.33 13.72 0.54
CA GLY A 16 16.57 12.31 0.83
C GLY A 16 15.29 11.55 1.20
N LEU A 17 14.41 12.13 2.02
CA LEU A 17 13.11 11.55 2.36
C LEU A 17 12.19 11.44 1.12
N LEU A 18 12.13 12.47 0.29
CA LEU A 18 11.35 12.47 -0.95
C LEU A 18 11.84 11.40 -1.92
N LEU A 19 13.17 11.25 -2.09
CA LEU A 19 13.76 10.21 -2.94
C LEU A 19 13.51 8.80 -2.38
N ALA A 20 13.54 8.62 -1.07
CA ALA A 20 13.22 7.33 -0.43
C ALA A 20 11.76 6.93 -0.71
N VAL A 21 10.82 7.86 -0.54
CA VAL A 21 9.39 7.61 -0.84
C VAL A 21 9.19 7.35 -2.33
N PHE A 22 9.84 8.12 -3.19
CA PHE A 22 9.77 7.90 -4.64
C PHE A 22 10.29 6.51 -5.02
N ALA A 23 11.42 6.05 -4.44
CA ALA A 23 11.97 4.72 -4.68
C ALA A 23 10.99 3.61 -4.25
N VAL A 24 10.38 3.75 -3.06
CA VAL A 24 9.35 2.82 -2.57
C VAL A 24 8.14 2.81 -3.51
N ALA A 25 7.62 3.98 -3.87
CA ALA A 25 6.46 4.12 -4.73
C ALA A 25 6.71 3.57 -6.14
N PHE A 26 7.91 3.80 -6.71
CA PHE A 26 8.31 3.22 -7.99
C PHE A 26 8.36 1.69 -7.94
N GLN A 27 8.86 1.10 -6.86
CA GLN A 27 8.88 -0.36 -6.69
C GLN A 27 7.47 -0.96 -6.51
N MET A 28 6.54 -0.21 -5.95
CA MET A 28 5.15 -0.69 -5.78
C MET A 28 4.34 -0.54 -7.08
N ILE A 29 4.43 0.59 -7.76
CA ILE A 29 3.59 0.95 -8.89
C ILE A 29 4.30 0.67 -10.23
N GLY A 30 5.53 1.18 -10.40
CA GLY A 30 6.27 1.06 -11.66
C GLY A 30 6.62 -0.39 -11.99
N VAL A 31 7.18 -1.12 -11.01
CA VAL A 31 7.57 -2.52 -11.21
C VAL A 31 6.37 -3.44 -11.44
N ALA A 32 5.18 -3.08 -10.95
CA ALA A 32 3.95 -3.83 -11.23
C ALA A 32 3.74 -4.06 -12.73
N ALA A 33 4.06 -3.07 -13.57
CA ALA A 33 3.95 -3.19 -15.03
C ALA A 33 4.93 -4.22 -15.65
N ALA A 34 6.06 -4.51 -14.97
CA ALA A 34 7.05 -5.49 -15.42
C ALA A 34 6.74 -6.93 -14.97
N LEU A 35 5.91 -7.11 -13.94
CA LEU A 35 5.67 -8.43 -13.33
C LEU A 35 5.07 -9.47 -14.30
N PRO A 36 4.08 -9.14 -15.17
CA PRO A 36 3.56 -10.12 -16.12
C PRO A 36 4.65 -10.68 -17.04
N GLU A 37 5.56 -9.85 -17.52
CA GLU A 37 6.68 -10.27 -18.36
C GLU A 37 7.71 -11.12 -17.57
N ALA A 38 8.04 -10.68 -16.34
CA ALA A 38 8.91 -11.44 -15.45
C ALA A 38 8.35 -12.85 -15.19
N MET A 39 7.05 -12.98 -14.89
CA MET A 39 6.39 -14.26 -14.66
C MET A 39 6.36 -15.14 -15.92
N ARG A 40 6.15 -14.55 -17.11
CA ARG A 40 6.21 -15.28 -18.37
C ARG A 40 7.64 -15.80 -18.65
N SER A 41 8.65 -14.96 -18.46
CA SER A 41 10.05 -15.33 -18.70
C SER A 41 10.61 -16.40 -17.73
N LEU A 42 9.95 -16.59 -16.58
CA LEU A 42 10.28 -17.57 -15.55
C LEU A 42 9.34 -18.78 -15.55
N ASP A 43 8.47 -18.93 -16.56
CA ASP A 43 7.45 -19.98 -16.68
C ASP A 43 6.57 -20.14 -15.42
N ALA A 44 6.25 -19.02 -14.77
CA ALA A 44 5.62 -19.00 -13.46
C ALA A 44 4.31 -18.18 -13.41
N ALA A 45 3.53 -18.17 -14.49
CA ALA A 45 2.29 -17.37 -14.60
C ALA A 45 1.29 -17.61 -13.44
N ALA A 46 1.18 -18.84 -12.95
CA ALA A 46 0.33 -19.20 -11.80
C ALA A 46 0.76 -18.52 -10.49
N LEU A 47 2.03 -18.13 -10.37
CA LEU A 47 2.59 -17.46 -9.20
C LEU A 47 2.57 -15.93 -9.31
N TYR A 48 2.00 -15.36 -10.37
CA TYR A 48 1.86 -13.90 -10.55
C TYR A 48 1.27 -13.21 -9.30
N PRO A 49 0.18 -13.71 -8.69
CA PRO A 49 -0.38 -13.07 -7.51
C PRO A 49 0.60 -12.98 -6.34
N TRP A 50 1.51 -13.97 -6.20
CA TRP A 50 2.55 -13.95 -5.18
C TRP A 50 3.58 -12.84 -5.41
N ALA A 51 3.99 -12.62 -6.65
CA ALA A 51 4.93 -11.55 -6.97
C ALA A 51 4.38 -10.15 -6.61
N PHE A 52 3.06 -9.99 -6.66
CA PHE A 52 2.39 -8.74 -6.28
C PHE A 52 2.13 -8.66 -4.77
N SER A 53 1.72 -9.75 -4.14
CA SER A 53 1.36 -9.78 -2.71
C SER A 53 2.56 -9.80 -1.77
N MET A 54 3.68 -10.45 -2.14
CA MET A 54 4.87 -10.58 -1.30
C MET A 54 5.40 -9.24 -0.75
N PRO A 55 5.59 -8.17 -1.55
CA PRO A 55 6.05 -6.90 -0.99
C PRO A 55 5.02 -6.26 -0.05
N VAL A 56 3.73 -6.44 -0.30
CA VAL A 56 2.67 -5.91 0.58
C VAL A 56 2.65 -6.64 1.92
N MET A 57 2.83 -7.97 1.90
CA MET A 57 2.98 -8.78 3.12
C MET A 57 4.23 -8.40 3.90
N GLY A 58 5.37 -8.22 3.22
CA GLY A 58 6.61 -7.75 3.83
C GLY A 58 6.45 -6.37 4.46
N MET A 59 5.79 -5.45 3.75
CA MET A 59 5.50 -4.10 4.24
C MET A 59 4.61 -4.12 5.48
N LEU A 60 3.55 -4.94 5.50
CA LEU A 60 2.69 -5.12 6.67
C LEU A 60 3.48 -5.64 7.87
N ALA A 61 4.28 -6.70 7.68
CA ALA A 61 5.11 -7.28 8.74
C ALA A 61 6.08 -6.24 9.33
N SER A 62 6.73 -5.50 8.45
CA SER A 62 7.72 -4.49 8.83
C SER A 62 7.09 -3.28 9.53
N ILE A 63 5.95 -2.77 9.09
CA ILE A 63 5.24 -1.67 9.75
C ILE A 63 4.89 -2.03 11.20
N LEU A 64 4.42 -3.25 11.43
CA LEU A 64 4.06 -3.73 12.79
C LEU A 64 5.27 -3.80 13.73
N VAL A 65 6.46 -4.10 13.20
CA VAL A 65 7.70 -4.21 13.99
C VAL A 65 8.42 -2.87 14.10
N ALA A 66 8.50 -2.12 13.01
CA ALA A 66 9.33 -0.91 12.91
C ALA A 66 8.85 0.22 13.84
N GLY A 67 7.53 0.31 14.10
CA GLY A 67 6.99 1.30 15.04
C GLY A 67 7.61 1.15 16.42
N ARG A 68 7.52 -0.07 16.98
CA ARG A 68 8.13 -0.38 18.28
C ARG A 68 9.64 -0.20 18.27
N HIS A 69 10.27 -0.55 17.16
CA HIS A 69 11.72 -0.43 17.04
C HIS A 69 12.15 1.04 17.04
N CYS A 70 11.40 1.91 16.36
CA CYS A 70 11.60 3.37 16.43
C CYS A 70 11.41 3.93 17.84
N ASP A 71 10.38 3.49 18.56
CA ASP A 71 10.08 3.98 19.90
C ASP A 71 11.19 3.58 20.89
N ARG A 72 11.74 2.38 20.73
CA ARG A 72 12.76 1.84 21.65
C ARG A 72 14.21 2.21 21.32
N HIS A 73 14.53 2.36 20.04
CA HIS A 73 15.90 2.53 19.56
C HIS A 73 16.11 3.82 18.77
N GLY A 74 15.04 4.56 18.52
CA GLY A 74 15.07 5.77 17.69
C GLY A 74 15.05 5.49 16.18
N PRO A 75 14.95 6.56 15.37
CA PRO A 75 14.70 6.45 13.94
C PRO A 75 15.91 6.01 13.10
N LEU A 76 17.15 6.23 13.59
CA LEU A 76 18.37 5.91 12.82
C LEU A 76 18.45 4.43 12.48
N VAL A 77 18.27 3.56 13.49
CA VAL A 77 18.41 2.11 13.30
C VAL A 77 17.29 1.58 12.41
N SER A 78 16.04 1.97 12.67
CA SER A 78 14.89 1.51 11.90
C SER A 78 14.96 1.94 10.43
N MET A 79 15.31 3.21 10.17
CA MET A 79 15.41 3.72 8.80
C MET A 79 16.65 3.17 8.08
N GLY A 80 17.77 3.02 8.80
CA GLY A 80 18.99 2.40 8.28
C GLY A 80 18.79 0.94 7.86
N LEU A 81 18.12 0.14 8.70
CA LEU A 81 17.71 -1.21 8.38
C LEU A 81 16.76 -1.23 7.17
N GLY A 82 15.80 -0.28 7.11
CA GLY A 82 14.89 -0.14 5.98
C GLY A 82 15.63 0.05 4.66
N PHE A 83 16.61 0.97 4.61
CA PHE A 83 17.46 1.18 3.43
C PHE A 83 18.25 -0.08 3.07
N GLY A 84 18.92 -0.71 4.04
CA GLY A 84 19.75 -1.91 3.81
C GLY A 84 18.94 -3.10 3.32
N VAL A 85 17.82 -3.40 3.98
CA VAL A 85 16.94 -4.52 3.61
C VAL A 85 16.31 -4.29 2.24
N MET A 86 15.81 -3.08 1.95
CA MET A 86 15.27 -2.77 0.62
C MET A 86 16.33 -2.91 -0.46
N PHE A 87 17.55 -2.44 -0.22
CA PHE A 87 18.67 -2.54 -1.16
C PHE A 87 19.06 -3.99 -1.44
N LEU A 88 19.10 -4.84 -0.42
CA LEU A 88 19.33 -6.29 -0.58
C LEU A 88 18.25 -6.94 -1.44
N GLY A 89 16.98 -6.58 -1.21
CA GLY A 89 15.87 -7.05 -2.03
C GLY A 89 15.96 -6.58 -3.49
N LEU A 90 16.45 -5.35 -3.74
CA LEU A 90 16.67 -4.86 -5.10
C LEU A 90 17.79 -5.62 -5.81
N ILE A 91 18.91 -5.91 -5.11
CA ILE A 91 19.98 -6.75 -5.64
C ILE A 91 19.42 -8.12 -6.00
N ALA A 92 18.76 -8.80 -5.08
CA ALA A 92 18.19 -10.13 -5.31
C ALA A 92 17.22 -10.15 -6.51
N GLY A 93 16.35 -9.12 -6.64
CA GLY A 93 15.44 -8.99 -7.78
C GLY A 93 16.16 -8.76 -9.12
N SER A 94 17.27 -8.00 -9.10
CA SER A 94 18.07 -7.74 -10.30
C SER A 94 18.81 -8.98 -10.83
N PHE A 95 19.11 -9.92 -9.94
CA PHE A 95 19.78 -11.17 -10.28
C PHE A 95 18.86 -12.40 -10.23
N ALA A 96 17.54 -12.21 -10.17
CA ALA A 96 16.60 -13.31 -10.08
C ALA A 96 16.66 -14.20 -11.33
N THR A 97 17.07 -15.45 -11.15
CA THR A 97 17.16 -16.49 -12.19
C THR A 97 15.98 -17.43 -12.20
N ASP A 98 15.26 -17.48 -11.08
CA ASP A 98 14.08 -18.31 -10.89
C ASP A 98 13.01 -17.53 -10.11
N VAL A 99 11.79 -18.07 -10.10
CA VAL A 99 10.64 -17.42 -9.48
C VAL A 99 10.76 -17.31 -7.96
N TRP A 100 11.37 -18.30 -7.29
CA TRP A 100 11.47 -18.30 -5.84
C TRP A 100 12.39 -17.20 -5.33
N LEU A 101 13.52 -16.99 -6.04
CA LEU A 101 14.41 -15.88 -5.75
C LEU A 101 13.72 -14.53 -5.99
N LEU A 102 12.92 -14.41 -7.07
CA LEU A 102 12.15 -13.20 -7.33
C LEU A 102 11.11 -12.95 -6.21
N LEU A 103 10.36 -13.97 -5.79
CA LEU A 103 9.36 -13.85 -4.72
C LEU A 103 10.02 -13.47 -3.37
N ALA A 104 11.15 -14.12 -3.04
CA ALA A 104 11.92 -13.77 -1.86
C ALA A 104 12.44 -12.32 -1.92
N ALA A 105 12.95 -11.89 -3.07
CA ALA A 105 13.39 -10.52 -3.31
C ALA A 105 12.25 -9.52 -3.09
N ARG A 106 11.06 -9.81 -3.59
CA ARG A 106 9.85 -8.97 -3.42
C ARG A 106 9.43 -8.87 -1.94
N LEU A 107 9.48 -9.98 -1.19
CA LEU A 107 9.22 -9.97 0.25
C LEU A 107 10.22 -9.08 1.00
N VAL A 108 11.51 -9.25 0.70
CA VAL A 108 12.60 -8.45 1.31
C VAL A 108 12.46 -6.97 0.97
N GLN A 109 12.12 -6.62 -0.28
CA GLN A 109 11.82 -5.24 -0.68
C GLN A 109 10.68 -4.66 0.17
N GLY A 110 9.60 -5.44 0.35
CA GLY A 110 8.47 -5.04 1.18
C GLY A 110 8.86 -4.79 2.63
N LEU A 111 9.66 -5.68 3.24
CA LEU A 111 10.19 -5.48 4.60
C LEU A 111 10.96 -4.17 4.72
N GLY A 112 11.84 -3.86 3.76
CA GLY A 112 12.58 -2.61 3.71
C GLY A 112 11.67 -1.40 3.53
N ALA A 113 10.72 -1.47 2.60
CA ALA A 113 9.76 -0.40 2.31
C ALA A 113 8.88 -0.04 3.49
N GLY A 114 8.39 -1.04 4.25
CA GLY A 114 7.57 -0.81 5.44
C GLY A 114 8.35 -0.13 6.57
N ALA A 115 9.60 -0.55 6.80
CA ALA A 115 10.48 0.10 7.78
C ALA A 115 10.79 1.55 7.39
N LEU A 116 11.09 1.82 6.11
CA LEU A 116 11.30 3.17 5.59
C LEU A 116 10.06 4.04 5.76
N ASN A 117 8.90 3.54 5.34
CA ASN A 117 7.64 4.29 5.34
C ASN A 117 7.24 4.72 6.76
N LEU A 118 7.33 3.81 7.74
CA LEU A 118 7.02 4.15 9.12
C LEU A 118 8.06 5.11 9.75
N SER A 119 9.35 4.81 9.59
CA SER A 119 10.44 5.62 10.16
C SER A 119 10.42 7.06 9.62
N LEU A 120 9.98 7.25 8.40
CA LEU A 120 9.84 8.55 7.74
C LEU A 120 8.90 9.48 8.53
N PHE A 121 7.74 9.00 9.01
CA PHE A 121 6.83 9.82 9.81
C PHE A 121 7.46 10.24 11.15
N VAL A 122 8.22 9.34 11.78
CA VAL A 122 8.96 9.65 13.01
C VAL A 122 10.04 10.71 12.75
N VAL A 123 10.80 10.55 11.66
CA VAL A 123 11.84 11.54 11.27
C VAL A 123 11.22 12.91 10.99
N ILE A 124 10.07 12.97 10.31
CA ILE A 124 9.37 14.24 10.04
C ILE A 124 8.93 14.89 11.35
N ALA A 125 8.40 14.10 12.28
CA ALA A 125 7.96 14.62 13.57
C ALA A 125 9.11 15.19 14.40
N LEU A 126 10.30 14.61 14.32
CA LEU A 126 11.50 15.05 15.04
C LEU A 126 12.25 16.21 14.34
N ALA A 127 12.33 16.17 13.00
CA ALA A 127 13.16 17.11 12.24
C ALA A 127 12.47 18.42 11.87
N PHE A 128 11.14 18.42 11.71
CA PHE A 128 10.40 19.57 11.21
C PHE A 128 9.48 20.18 12.28
N PRO A 129 9.46 21.52 12.42
CA PRO A 129 8.52 22.23 13.29
C PRO A 129 7.06 21.92 12.92
N ALA A 130 6.16 21.91 13.91
CA ALA A 130 4.76 21.55 13.73
C ALA A 130 4.09 22.28 12.55
N GLY A 131 4.34 23.59 12.42
CA GLY A 131 3.76 24.39 11.31
C GLY A 131 4.28 24.06 9.91
N ARG A 132 5.39 23.31 9.77
CA ARG A 132 5.94 22.89 8.47
C ARG A 132 5.61 21.45 8.10
N ARG A 133 5.23 20.62 9.08
CA ARG A 133 4.90 19.19 8.85
C ARG A 133 3.81 18.98 7.80
N PRO A 134 2.71 19.78 7.75
CA PRO A 134 1.70 19.61 6.71
C PRO A 134 2.25 19.80 5.30
N ALA A 135 3.12 20.79 5.08
CA ALA A 135 3.74 21.02 3.79
C ALA A 135 4.68 19.87 3.38
N VAL A 136 5.48 19.34 4.32
CA VAL A 136 6.35 18.19 4.07
C VAL A 136 5.53 16.94 3.72
N LEU A 137 4.45 16.66 4.46
CA LEU A 137 3.55 15.55 4.17
C LEU A 137 2.86 15.67 2.82
N ALA A 138 2.49 16.90 2.41
CA ALA A 138 1.95 17.14 1.07
C ALA A 138 2.98 16.84 -0.03
N MET A 139 4.25 17.23 0.17
CA MET A 139 5.33 16.91 -0.78
C MET A 139 5.57 15.40 -0.88
N LEU A 140 5.49 14.65 0.23
CA LEU A 140 5.59 13.20 0.24
C LEU A 140 4.44 12.54 -0.50
N SER A 141 3.22 13.05 -0.33
CA SER A 141 2.06 12.56 -1.09
C SER A 141 2.26 12.75 -2.60
N PHE A 142 2.86 13.86 -3.01
CA PHE A 142 3.22 14.11 -4.41
C PHE A 142 4.26 13.11 -4.94
N CYS A 143 5.18 12.64 -4.07
CA CYS A 143 6.15 11.60 -4.45
C CYS A 143 5.53 10.22 -4.74
N TRP A 144 4.28 9.97 -4.37
CA TRP A 144 3.52 8.80 -4.80
C TRP A 144 2.86 9.02 -6.17
N VAL A 145 2.44 10.26 -6.45
CA VAL A 145 1.80 10.62 -7.72
C VAL A 145 2.79 10.52 -8.88
N LEU A 146 4.02 10.99 -8.69
CA LEU A 146 5.03 11.01 -9.75
C LEU A 146 5.39 9.62 -10.29
N PRO A 147 5.66 8.58 -9.46
CA PRO A 147 5.80 7.19 -9.93
C PRO A 147 4.53 6.61 -10.56
N ALA A 148 3.35 7.04 -10.15
CA ALA A 148 2.11 6.59 -10.78
C ALA A 148 2.01 7.05 -12.24
N PHE A 149 2.59 8.22 -12.57
CA PHE A 149 2.66 8.74 -13.94
C PHE A 149 3.84 8.19 -14.73
N LEU A 150 5.03 8.27 -14.15
CA LEU A 150 6.27 7.94 -14.84
C LEU A 150 6.64 6.47 -14.72
N GLY A 151 6.17 5.81 -13.66
CA GLY A 151 6.53 4.43 -13.36
C GLY A 151 6.20 3.46 -14.48
N PRO A 152 4.93 3.33 -14.91
CA PRO A 152 4.56 2.38 -15.96
C PRO A 152 5.28 2.62 -17.29
N PRO A 153 5.36 3.84 -17.86
CA PRO A 153 6.13 4.09 -19.08
C PRO A 153 7.64 3.79 -18.94
N VAL A 154 8.25 4.20 -17.83
CA VAL A 154 9.67 3.91 -17.57
C VAL A 154 9.89 2.41 -17.40
N SER A 155 9.02 1.74 -16.64
CA SER A 155 9.06 0.30 -16.47
C SER A 155 8.95 -0.43 -17.81
N ALA A 156 8.01 -0.03 -18.67
CA ALA A 156 7.84 -0.62 -20.00
C ALA A 156 9.09 -0.47 -20.87
N ALA A 157 9.72 0.72 -20.85
CA ALA A 157 10.98 0.95 -21.57
C ALA A 157 12.11 0.05 -21.05
N LEU A 158 12.20 -0.15 -19.74
CA LEU A 158 13.18 -1.06 -19.13
C LEU A 158 12.87 -2.52 -19.47
N VAL A 159 11.60 -2.92 -19.46
CA VAL A 159 11.14 -4.28 -19.84
C VAL A 159 11.52 -4.60 -21.28
N ALA A 160 11.47 -3.64 -22.20
CA ALA A 160 11.87 -3.84 -23.60
C ALA A 160 13.33 -4.29 -23.74
N VAL A 161 14.20 -3.96 -22.78
CA VAL A 161 15.59 -4.42 -22.73
C VAL A 161 15.72 -5.66 -21.82
N ASN A 162 15.32 -5.53 -20.59
CA ASN A 162 15.30 -6.64 -19.60
C ASN A 162 14.47 -6.22 -18.38
N TRP A 163 13.46 -7.01 -18.00
CA TRP A 163 12.60 -6.72 -16.86
C TRP A 163 13.37 -6.55 -15.53
N ARG A 164 14.52 -7.19 -15.39
CA ARG A 164 15.40 -7.09 -14.20
C ARG A 164 15.93 -5.69 -13.97
N LEU A 165 16.03 -4.87 -15.01
CA LEU A 165 16.49 -3.49 -14.93
C LEU A 165 15.55 -2.61 -14.08
N ASN A 166 14.28 -2.98 -13.91
CA ASN A 166 13.36 -2.29 -13.04
C ASN A 166 13.80 -2.29 -11.57
N PHE A 167 14.48 -3.36 -11.14
CA PHE A 167 15.06 -3.42 -9.80
C PHE A 167 16.38 -2.66 -9.74
N ALA A 168 17.26 -2.89 -10.72
CA ALA A 168 18.57 -2.25 -10.78
C ALA A 168 18.49 -0.71 -10.85
N ALA A 169 17.57 -0.17 -11.64
CA ALA A 169 17.40 1.29 -11.83
C ALA A 169 16.99 2.02 -10.55
N THR A 170 16.39 1.32 -9.58
CA THR A 170 16.01 1.91 -8.30
C THR A 170 17.18 2.01 -7.31
N MET A 171 18.22 1.19 -7.46
CA MET A 171 19.36 1.15 -6.53
C MET A 171 20.09 2.49 -6.37
N PRO A 172 20.50 3.18 -7.47
CA PRO A 172 21.18 4.47 -7.35
C PRO A 172 20.33 5.49 -6.61
N LEU A 173 19.02 5.51 -6.88
CA LEU A 173 18.09 6.42 -6.23
C LEU A 173 18.01 6.19 -4.72
N LEU A 174 17.94 4.92 -4.31
CA LEU A 174 17.90 4.52 -2.91
C LEU A 174 19.21 4.84 -2.19
N LEU A 175 20.37 4.65 -2.85
CA LEU A 175 21.68 5.00 -2.31
C LEU A 175 21.82 6.51 -2.09
N VAL A 176 21.39 7.34 -3.05
CA VAL A 176 21.40 8.80 -2.92
C VAL A 176 20.47 9.23 -1.79
N ALA A 177 19.28 8.63 -1.68
CA ALA A 177 18.35 8.89 -0.59
C ALA A 177 18.98 8.57 0.78
N ALA A 178 19.62 7.40 0.89
CA ALA A 178 20.33 7.00 2.13
C ALA A 178 21.48 7.95 2.45
N ALA A 179 22.32 8.30 1.48
CA ALA A 179 23.46 9.21 1.68
C ALA A 179 23.02 10.60 2.16
N LEU A 180 21.92 11.13 1.61
CA LEU A 180 21.37 12.43 2.00
C LEU A 180 20.70 12.42 3.39
N THR A 181 20.09 11.31 3.77
CA THR A 181 19.38 11.21 5.05
C THR A 181 20.32 10.84 6.21
N TRP A 182 21.35 10.04 5.97
CA TRP A 182 22.20 9.44 7.00
C TRP A 182 22.83 10.43 7.99
N PRO A 183 23.45 11.56 7.56
CA PRO A 183 24.06 12.53 8.50
C PRO A 183 23.00 13.15 9.43
N HIS A 184 21.80 13.36 8.92
CA HIS A 184 20.70 13.97 9.68
C HIS A 184 20.09 12.99 10.67
N LEU A 185 20.00 11.71 10.30
CA LEU A 185 19.50 10.64 11.17
C LEU A 185 20.40 10.47 12.39
N LYS A 186 21.73 10.55 12.24
CA LYS A 186 22.66 10.52 13.38
C LYS A 186 22.40 11.67 14.34
N ALA A 187 22.25 12.89 13.82
CA ALA A 187 21.98 14.06 14.66
C ALA A 187 20.59 14.01 15.33
N LEU A 188 19.59 13.37 14.70
CA LEU A 188 18.27 13.16 15.28
C LEU A 188 18.29 12.08 16.36
N GLN A 189 19.08 11.02 16.17
CA GLN A 189 19.25 9.95 17.15
C GLN A 189 19.82 10.45 18.49
N GLU A 190 20.79 11.38 18.45
CA GLU A 190 21.36 12.00 19.63
C GLU A 190 20.35 12.85 20.44
N ARG A 191 19.25 13.26 19.79
CA ARG A 191 18.17 14.06 20.40
C ARG A 191 16.92 13.25 20.70
N SER A 192 16.88 12.01 20.26
CA SER A 192 15.78 11.08 20.52
C SER A 192 15.89 10.63 21.97
N GLU A 193 14.77 10.59 22.66
CA GLU A 193 14.62 9.96 23.98
C GLU A 193 13.91 8.61 23.79
N PRO A 194 14.65 7.55 23.46
CA PRO A 194 14.06 6.22 23.30
C PRO A 194 13.43 5.76 24.60
N ASP A 195 12.24 5.18 24.52
CA ASP A 195 11.58 4.55 25.65
C ASP A 195 11.75 3.02 25.57
N PRO A 196 12.69 2.43 26.35
CA PRO A 196 12.92 0.98 26.36
C PRO A 196 11.68 0.18 26.80
N ASP A 197 10.80 0.80 27.62
CA ASP A 197 9.62 0.19 28.18
C ASP A 197 8.35 0.44 27.34
N ALA A 198 8.49 1.08 26.18
CA ALA A 198 7.38 1.35 25.29
C ALA A 198 6.56 0.06 25.04
N PRO A 199 5.23 0.09 25.24
CA PRO A 199 4.38 -1.09 25.12
C PRO A 199 4.44 -1.64 23.69
N GLY A 200 4.81 -2.90 23.56
CA GLY A 200 4.97 -3.56 22.29
C GLY A 200 3.81 -4.46 21.93
N ILE A 201 3.62 -4.69 20.65
CA ILE A 201 2.73 -5.74 20.15
C ILE A 201 3.40 -7.09 20.42
N ALA A 202 2.64 -8.07 20.89
CA ALA A 202 3.17 -9.41 21.12
C ALA A 202 3.71 -10.01 19.82
N PRO A 203 4.94 -10.57 19.79
CA PRO A 203 5.56 -11.06 18.56
C PRO A 203 4.71 -12.08 17.79
N TRP A 204 3.99 -12.95 18.52
CA TRP A 204 3.09 -13.92 17.91
C TRP A 204 1.92 -13.25 17.18
N ALA A 205 1.40 -12.12 17.70
CA ALA A 205 0.30 -11.39 17.05
C ALA A 205 0.78 -10.69 15.77
N VAL A 206 2.02 -10.18 15.77
CA VAL A 206 2.66 -9.66 14.55
C VAL A 206 2.80 -10.78 13.52
N ALA A 207 3.35 -11.92 13.90
CA ALA A 207 3.52 -13.07 13.02
C ALA A 207 2.19 -13.59 12.49
N ALA A 208 1.15 -13.65 13.34
CA ALA A 208 -0.19 -14.07 12.97
C ALA A 208 -0.81 -13.13 11.92
N VAL A 209 -0.80 -11.81 12.19
CA VAL A 209 -1.41 -10.82 11.26
C VAL A 209 -0.62 -10.69 9.97
N ALA A 210 0.70 -10.69 10.03
CA ALA A 210 1.55 -10.58 8.84
C ALA A 210 1.59 -11.87 8.00
N GLY A 211 1.49 -13.05 8.63
CA GLY A 211 1.49 -14.34 7.96
C GLY A 211 0.12 -14.77 7.42
N ALA A 212 -0.96 -14.23 7.98
CA ALA A 212 -2.32 -14.61 7.57
C ALA A 212 -2.60 -14.45 6.07
N PRO A 213 -2.20 -13.35 5.38
CA PRO A 213 -2.40 -13.24 3.94
C PRO A 213 -1.69 -14.34 3.15
N ALA A 214 -0.49 -14.76 3.56
CA ALA A 214 0.21 -15.87 2.91
C ALA A 214 -0.57 -17.19 3.06
N LEU A 215 -1.09 -17.48 4.25
CA LEU A 215 -1.94 -18.65 4.50
C LEU A 215 -3.22 -18.62 3.66
N LEU A 216 -3.88 -17.47 3.57
CA LEU A 216 -5.08 -17.28 2.74
C LEU A 216 -4.76 -17.49 1.25
N GLN A 217 -3.62 -17.02 0.79
CA GLN A 217 -3.21 -17.20 -0.61
C GLN A 217 -2.84 -18.66 -0.91
N LEU A 218 -2.19 -19.36 0.02
CA LEU A 218 -1.90 -20.81 -0.08
C LEU A 218 -3.18 -21.65 -0.19
N ALA A 219 -4.27 -21.21 0.44
CA ALA A 219 -5.55 -21.91 0.34
C ALA A 219 -6.06 -22.07 -1.09
N GLY A 220 -5.67 -21.16 -2.01
CA GLY A 220 -6.05 -21.24 -3.43
C GLY A 220 -5.13 -22.06 -4.33
N GLN A 221 -4.04 -22.64 -3.79
CA GLN A 221 -3.01 -23.30 -4.61
C GLN A 221 -3.30 -24.78 -4.94
N GLY A 222 -4.49 -25.29 -4.59
CA GLY A 222 -4.89 -26.66 -4.98
C GLY A 222 -4.18 -27.79 -4.22
N PHE A 223 -3.66 -27.55 -3.02
CA PHE A 223 -3.01 -28.57 -2.18
C PHE A 223 -4.00 -29.51 -1.48
N GLY A 224 -5.19 -29.76 -2.04
CA GLY A 224 -6.21 -30.63 -1.47
C GLY A 224 -6.65 -30.20 -0.07
N GLN A 225 -6.65 -31.13 0.88
CA GLN A 225 -7.06 -30.86 2.28
C GLN A 225 -6.19 -29.77 2.98
N TRP A 226 -4.93 -29.60 2.56
CA TRP A 226 -4.05 -28.57 3.11
C TRP A 226 -4.51 -27.15 2.77
N SER A 227 -5.21 -26.98 1.65
CA SER A 227 -5.82 -25.68 1.27
C SER A 227 -6.86 -25.23 2.28
N LEU A 228 -7.72 -26.13 2.74
CA LEU A 228 -8.73 -25.81 3.76
C LEU A 228 -8.07 -25.47 5.10
N LEU A 229 -7.05 -26.24 5.49
CA LEU A 229 -6.30 -25.99 6.72
C LEU A 229 -5.57 -24.63 6.65
N ALA A 230 -4.95 -24.30 5.53
CA ALA A 230 -4.29 -23.01 5.33
C ALA A 230 -5.31 -21.84 5.41
N GLY A 231 -6.46 -21.98 4.76
CA GLY A 231 -7.54 -20.98 4.84
C GLY A 231 -8.05 -20.78 6.26
N PHE A 232 -8.34 -21.87 6.97
CA PHE A 232 -8.77 -21.82 8.36
C PHE A 232 -7.71 -21.21 9.29
N ALA A 233 -6.45 -21.60 9.11
CA ALA A 233 -5.33 -21.03 9.86
C ALA A 233 -5.17 -19.54 9.59
N GLY A 234 -5.30 -19.07 8.34
CA GLY A 234 -5.22 -17.66 7.97
C GLY A 234 -6.33 -16.82 8.61
N VAL A 235 -7.59 -17.29 8.54
CA VAL A 235 -8.74 -16.62 9.21
C VAL A 235 -8.55 -16.60 10.73
N SER A 236 -8.13 -17.72 11.32
CA SER A 236 -7.88 -17.82 12.77
C SER A 236 -6.75 -16.89 13.22
N ALA A 237 -5.67 -16.80 12.43
CA ALA A 237 -4.55 -15.90 12.68
C ALA A 237 -4.99 -14.43 12.69
N LEU A 238 -5.86 -14.02 11.75
CA LEU A 238 -6.45 -12.68 11.77
C LEU A 238 -7.36 -12.48 12.99
N GLY A 239 -8.27 -13.42 13.27
CA GLY A 239 -9.21 -13.31 14.38
C GLY A 239 -8.52 -13.19 15.74
N LEU A 240 -7.42 -13.91 15.95
CA LEU A 240 -6.66 -13.90 17.19
C LEU A 240 -5.65 -12.72 17.26
N GLY A 241 -5.02 -12.39 16.13
CA GLY A 241 -3.97 -11.38 16.07
C GLY A 241 -4.47 -9.94 16.03
N LEU A 242 -5.51 -9.65 15.23
CA LEU A 242 -6.03 -8.28 15.05
C LEU A 242 -6.41 -7.58 16.35
N PRO A 243 -7.11 -8.26 17.32
CA PRO A 243 -7.43 -7.62 18.59
C PRO A 243 -6.21 -7.23 19.43
N LYS A 244 -5.05 -7.80 19.17
CA LYS A 244 -3.79 -7.46 19.87
C LYS A 244 -3.01 -6.37 19.17
N VAL A 245 -3.24 -6.19 17.87
CA VAL A 245 -2.56 -5.19 17.02
C VAL A 245 -3.32 -3.86 17.01
N LEU A 246 -4.66 -3.91 16.90
CA LEU A 246 -5.48 -2.71 16.78
C LEU A 246 -5.83 -2.11 18.15
N PRO A 247 -5.84 -0.77 18.30
CA PRO A 247 -6.29 -0.08 19.51
C PRO A 247 -7.75 -0.44 19.88
N PRO A 248 -8.12 -0.44 21.17
CA PRO A 248 -9.48 -0.83 21.60
C PRO A 248 -10.61 -0.03 20.94
N ARG A 249 -10.44 1.28 20.74
CA ARG A 249 -11.43 2.16 20.08
C ARG A 249 -11.65 1.84 18.60
N VAL A 250 -10.67 1.23 17.96
CA VAL A 250 -10.73 0.87 16.53
C VAL A 250 -11.42 -0.48 16.30
N ARG A 251 -11.48 -1.33 17.33
CA ARG A 251 -12.08 -2.66 17.23
C ARG A 251 -13.61 -2.65 17.17
N SER A 252 -14.23 -1.59 17.68
CA SER A 252 -15.67 -1.45 17.66
C SER A 252 -16.15 -0.89 16.33
N LEU A 253 -17.12 -1.54 15.72
CA LEU A 253 -17.81 -1.03 14.53
C LEU A 253 -18.99 -0.09 14.90
N SER A 254 -19.12 0.31 16.17
CA SER A 254 -19.97 1.44 16.54
C SER A 254 -19.42 2.74 15.91
N ALA A 255 -20.22 3.82 15.90
CA ALA A 255 -19.82 5.09 15.28
C ALA A 255 -18.39 5.55 15.68
N GLY A 256 -17.68 6.16 14.75
CA GLY A 256 -16.37 6.76 14.98
C GLY A 256 -15.19 6.06 14.31
N LEU A 257 -14.10 5.83 15.05
CA LEU A 257 -12.82 5.38 14.50
C LEU A 257 -12.85 3.98 13.88
N GLY A 258 -13.60 3.04 14.47
CA GLY A 258 -13.67 1.66 13.97
C GLY A 258 -14.20 1.58 12.53
N PRO A 259 -15.36 2.17 12.22
CA PRO A 259 -15.89 2.22 10.86
C PRO A 259 -14.97 2.92 9.86
N ILE A 260 -14.26 3.99 10.27
CA ILE A 260 -13.27 4.67 9.41
C ILE A 260 -12.16 3.70 9.02
N VAL A 261 -11.60 3.00 9.99
CA VAL A 261 -10.49 2.06 9.81
C VAL A 261 -10.93 0.84 9.00
N ALA A 262 -12.13 0.32 9.25
CA ALA A 262 -12.71 -0.79 8.48
C ALA A 262 -12.99 -0.39 7.02
N SER A 263 -13.60 0.78 6.79
CA SER A 263 -13.82 1.30 5.44
C SER A 263 -12.50 1.50 4.70
N ARG A 264 -11.47 2.03 5.37
CA ARG A 264 -10.11 2.20 4.80
C ARG A 264 -9.50 0.87 4.39
N ALA A 265 -9.56 -0.16 5.24
CA ALA A 265 -9.01 -1.48 4.96
C ALA A 265 -9.67 -2.13 3.73
N LEU A 266 -11.00 -2.17 3.73
CA LEU A 266 -11.78 -2.80 2.65
C LEU A 266 -11.57 -2.09 1.32
N GLN A 267 -11.55 -0.76 1.32
CA GLN A 267 -11.39 0.06 0.14
C GLN A 267 -9.99 -0.02 -0.45
N ALA A 268 -8.95 0.07 0.41
CA ALA A 268 -7.57 -0.11 -0.02
C ALA A 268 -7.35 -1.51 -0.60
N GLY A 269 -7.91 -2.53 0.04
CA GLY A 269 -7.88 -3.90 -0.46
C GLY A 269 -8.52 -4.03 -1.83
N ALA A 270 -9.74 -3.52 -2.00
CA ALA A 270 -10.45 -3.59 -3.27
C ALA A 270 -9.70 -2.87 -4.41
N PHE A 271 -9.15 -1.67 -4.13
CA PHE A 271 -8.47 -0.86 -5.13
C PHE A 271 -7.12 -1.46 -5.53
N PHE A 272 -6.23 -1.73 -4.58
CA PHE A 272 -4.86 -2.19 -4.91
C PHE A 272 -4.83 -3.63 -5.45
N ALA A 273 -5.69 -4.54 -4.94
CA ALA A 273 -5.85 -5.84 -5.57
C ALA A 273 -6.46 -5.70 -6.97
N GLY A 274 -7.42 -4.79 -7.15
CA GLY A 274 -8.01 -4.46 -8.45
C GLY A 274 -6.98 -3.96 -9.45
N GLU A 275 -6.02 -3.12 -9.02
CA GLU A 275 -4.92 -2.62 -9.85
C GLU A 275 -4.07 -3.76 -10.42
N ALA A 276 -3.69 -4.73 -9.57
CA ALA A 276 -2.89 -5.88 -9.99
C ALA A 276 -3.59 -6.70 -11.06
N PHE A 277 -4.86 -7.02 -10.85
CA PHE A 277 -5.63 -7.86 -11.78
C PHE A 277 -6.17 -7.09 -12.98
N LEU A 278 -6.37 -5.78 -12.89
CA LEU A 278 -6.66 -4.94 -14.05
C LEU A 278 -5.48 -4.96 -15.03
N LEU A 279 -4.25 -4.77 -14.54
CA LEU A 279 -3.06 -4.81 -15.38
C LEU A 279 -2.92 -6.15 -16.10
N LEU A 280 -3.09 -7.25 -15.36
CA LEU A 280 -3.05 -8.61 -15.93
C LEU A 280 -4.18 -8.83 -16.95
N GLY A 281 -5.39 -8.35 -16.66
CA GLY A 281 -6.55 -8.46 -17.55
C GLY A 281 -6.40 -7.64 -18.83
N LEU A 282 -5.82 -6.44 -18.76
CA LEU A 282 -5.52 -5.62 -19.93
C LEU A 282 -4.56 -6.33 -20.89
N GLN A 283 -3.55 -7.01 -20.36
CA GLN A 283 -2.58 -7.73 -21.18
C GLN A 283 -3.14 -9.05 -21.71
N ASN A 284 -3.76 -9.86 -20.87
CA ASN A 284 -4.17 -11.23 -21.22
C ASN A 284 -5.52 -11.30 -21.95
N LEU A 285 -6.49 -10.43 -21.62
CA LEU A 285 -7.83 -10.46 -22.23
C LEU A 285 -8.01 -9.44 -23.35
N LYS A 286 -7.39 -8.26 -23.20
CA LYS A 286 -7.52 -7.17 -24.18
C LYS A 286 -6.33 -7.07 -25.11
N GLY A 287 -5.28 -7.89 -24.93
CA GLY A 287 -4.12 -7.98 -25.82
C GLY A 287 -3.24 -6.72 -25.83
N LEU A 288 -3.36 -5.85 -24.80
CA LEU A 288 -2.53 -4.65 -24.71
C LEU A 288 -1.08 -5.02 -24.36
N ASP A 289 -0.13 -4.32 -24.96
CA ASP A 289 1.26 -4.44 -24.56
C ASP A 289 1.51 -3.79 -23.19
N THR A 290 2.70 -4.00 -22.63
CA THR A 290 3.06 -3.48 -21.30
C THR A 290 2.98 -1.95 -21.23
N PHE A 291 3.33 -1.26 -22.32
CA PHE A 291 3.28 0.20 -22.38
C PHE A 291 1.83 0.72 -22.38
N GLN A 292 0.99 0.14 -23.23
CA GLN A 292 -0.43 0.52 -23.36
C GLN A 292 -1.19 0.24 -22.05
N ALA A 293 -0.97 -0.93 -21.45
CA ALA A 293 -1.57 -1.29 -20.17
C ALA A 293 -1.10 -0.36 -19.04
N GLY A 294 0.19 -0.03 -19.00
CA GLY A 294 0.75 0.93 -18.06
C GLY A 294 0.20 2.35 -18.25
N LEU A 295 0.00 2.78 -19.50
CA LEU A 295 -0.59 4.09 -19.81
C LEU A 295 -2.06 4.15 -19.34
N ALA A 296 -2.83 3.08 -19.50
CA ALA A 296 -4.20 2.99 -19.00
C ALA A 296 -4.27 3.14 -17.47
N LEU A 297 -3.34 2.52 -16.73
CA LEU A 297 -3.21 2.70 -15.28
C LEU A 297 -2.81 4.13 -14.91
N THR A 298 -1.90 4.73 -15.67
CA THR A 298 -1.47 6.12 -15.46
C THR A 298 -2.64 7.10 -15.54
N ILE A 299 -3.51 6.95 -16.53
CA ILE A 299 -4.71 7.79 -16.67
C ILE A 299 -5.62 7.63 -15.43
N GLY A 300 -5.76 6.43 -14.90
CA GLY A 300 -6.50 6.19 -13.65
C GLY A 300 -5.90 6.93 -12.44
N SER A 301 -4.58 7.06 -12.39
CA SER A 301 -3.89 7.81 -11.32
C SER A 301 -4.20 9.32 -11.33
N LEU A 302 -4.59 9.88 -12.50
CA LEU A 302 -5.13 11.25 -12.59
C LEU A 302 -6.42 11.38 -11.77
N GLY A 303 -7.27 10.37 -11.79
CA GLY A 303 -8.45 10.31 -10.96
C GLY A 303 -8.13 10.47 -9.47
N TRP A 304 -7.12 9.74 -8.98
CA TRP A 304 -6.67 9.86 -7.58
C TRP A 304 -6.22 11.28 -7.22
N SER A 305 -5.41 11.88 -8.08
CA SER A 305 -4.94 13.26 -7.89
C SER A 305 -6.11 14.25 -7.88
N LEU A 306 -7.06 14.08 -8.81
CA LEU A 306 -8.28 14.89 -8.88
C LEU A 306 -9.14 14.74 -7.61
N GLY A 307 -9.36 13.51 -7.15
CA GLY A 307 -10.10 13.24 -5.91
C GLY A 307 -9.45 13.86 -4.69
N SER A 308 -8.12 13.72 -4.56
CA SER A 308 -7.35 14.31 -3.46
C SER A 308 -7.41 15.85 -3.48
N TRP A 309 -7.38 16.46 -4.65
CA TRP A 309 -7.54 17.90 -4.81
C TRP A 309 -8.98 18.35 -4.50
N LEU A 310 -9.96 17.62 -5.02
CA LEU A 310 -11.38 17.97 -4.86
C LEU A 310 -11.80 17.95 -3.39
N GLN A 311 -11.39 16.91 -2.61
CA GLN A 311 -11.72 16.81 -1.20
C GLN A 311 -11.21 17.98 -0.36
N SER A 312 -10.07 18.60 -0.76
CA SER A 312 -9.53 19.76 -0.05
C SER A 312 -10.35 21.03 -0.25
N ARG A 313 -11.18 21.07 -1.28
CA ARG A 313 -12.09 22.20 -1.61
C ARG A 313 -13.56 21.96 -1.22
N MET A 314 -13.92 20.71 -0.93
CA MET A 314 -15.28 20.37 -0.52
C MET A 314 -15.54 20.85 0.91
N ARG A 315 -16.63 21.60 1.10
CA ARG A 315 -17.13 22.06 2.41
C ARG A 315 -18.17 21.10 3.00
N LEU A 316 -18.05 19.83 2.66
CA LEU A 316 -18.95 18.78 3.16
C LEU A 316 -18.35 18.12 4.40
N ARG A 317 -19.20 17.53 5.23
CA ARG A 317 -18.78 16.71 6.37
C ARG A 317 -17.91 15.55 5.88
N ARG A 318 -16.87 15.20 6.64
CA ARG A 318 -15.88 14.18 6.26
C ARG A 318 -16.50 12.81 6.07
N ASP A 319 -17.46 12.41 6.88
CA ASP A 319 -18.21 11.17 6.72
C ASP A 319 -18.89 11.08 5.33
N ARG A 320 -19.50 12.16 4.87
CA ARG A 320 -20.15 12.20 3.55
C ARG A 320 -19.15 12.11 2.39
N ILE A 321 -17.99 12.78 2.52
CA ILE A 321 -16.93 12.70 1.49
C ILE A 321 -16.39 11.27 1.42
N ILE A 322 -16.18 10.62 2.57
CA ILE A 322 -15.73 9.22 2.64
C ILE A 322 -16.75 8.31 1.96
N THR A 323 -18.04 8.42 2.31
CA THR A 323 -19.09 7.58 1.71
C THR A 323 -19.21 7.82 0.21
N PHE A 324 -19.20 9.08 -0.26
CA PHE A 324 -19.26 9.40 -1.67
C PHE A 324 -18.05 8.83 -2.43
N GLY A 325 -16.83 9.00 -1.90
CA GLY A 325 -15.63 8.43 -2.51
C GLY A 325 -15.64 6.91 -2.54
N THR A 326 -16.16 6.26 -1.48
CA THR A 326 -16.33 4.79 -1.45
C THR A 326 -17.32 4.32 -2.50
N CYS A 327 -18.42 5.05 -2.73
CA CYS A 327 -19.35 4.76 -3.83
C CYS A 327 -18.69 4.88 -5.21
N LEU A 328 -17.81 5.87 -5.41
CA LEU A 328 -17.06 5.99 -6.67
C LEU A 328 -16.10 4.81 -6.87
N VAL A 329 -15.41 4.33 -5.81
CA VAL A 329 -14.58 3.11 -5.90
C VAL A 329 -15.42 1.91 -6.30
N ALA A 330 -16.57 1.69 -5.66
CA ALA A 330 -17.48 0.59 -5.99
C ALA A 330 -17.99 0.66 -7.43
N SER A 331 -18.41 1.86 -7.88
CA SER A 331 -18.88 2.09 -9.27
C SER A 331 -17.76 1.83 -10.29
N GLY A 332 -16.55 2.30 -10.01
CA GLY A 332 -15.38 2.04 -10.85
C GLY A 332 -15.04 0.54 -10.90
N THR A 333 -15.03 -0.14 -9.75
CA THR A 333 -14.79 -1.60 -9.66
C THR A 333 -15.84 -2.38 -10.46
N ALA A 334 -17.13 -2.00 -10.37
CA ALA A 334 -18.20 -2.59 -11.17
C ALA A 334 -18.01 -2.36 -12.69
N GLY A 335 -17.60 -1.14 -13.08
CA GLY A 335 -17.29 -0.82 -14.47
C GLY A 335 -16.13 -1.63 -15.02
N ILE A 336 -15.09 -1.89 -14.22
CA ILE A 336 -13.97 -2.74 -14.61
C ILE A 336 -14.39 -4.21 -14.70
N ALA A 337 -15.21 -4.69 -13.75
CA ALA A 337 -15.79 -6.03 -13.83
C ALA A 337 -16.51 -6.23 -15.17
N MET A 338 -17.36 -5.27 -15.56
CA MET A 338 -18.06 -5.26 -16.84
C MET A 338 -17.08 -5.26 -18.01
N PHE A 339 -16.09 -4.37 -18.00
CA PHE A 339 -15.10 -4.21 -19.07
C PHE A 339 -14.26 -5.48 -19.30
N LEU A 340 -13.86 -6.18 -18.24
CA LEU A 340 -13.04 -7.40 -18.37
C LEU A 340 -13.88 -8.65 -18.66
N THR A 341 -15.17 -8.67 -18.30
CA THR A 341 -16.04 -9.81 -18.54
C THR A 341 -16.56 -9.84 -19.98
N TRP A 342 -16.90 -8.68 -20.54
CA TRP A 342 -17.42 -8.57 -21.90
C TRP A 342 -16.37 -8.05 -22.88
N VAL A 343 -16.02 -8.88 -23.85
CA VAL A 343 -14.96 -8.57 -24.83
C VAL A 343 -15.28 -7.34 -25.67
N GLU A 344 -16.55 -7.12 -25.97
CA GLU A 344 -17.06 -6.03 -26.82
C GLU A 344 -17.00 -4.65 -26.17
N VAL A 345 -16.81 -4.59 -24.84
CA VAL A 345 -16.75 -3.30 -24.14
C VAL A 345 -15.45 -2.57 -24.51
N PRO A 346 -15.54 -1.34 -25.03
CA PRO A 346 -14.38 -0.62 -25.51
C PRO A 346 -13.45 -0.16 -24.38
N LEU A 347 -12.16 0.00 -24.66
CA LEU A 347 -11.11 0.34 -23.71
C LEU A 347 -11.40 1.60 -22.89
N TRP A 348 -12.01 2.61 -23.51
CA TRP A 348 -12.31 3.87 -22.82
C TRP A 348 -13.26 3.67 -21.61
N VAL A 349 -14.13 2.65 -21.65
CA VAL A 349 -15.01 2.32 -20.49
C VAL A 349 -14.15 1.85 -19.30
N GLY A 350 -13.19 0.94 -19.56
CA GLY A 350 -12.26 0.46 -18.53
C GLY A 350 -11.42 1.60 -17.94
N VAL A 351 -10.87 2.47 -18.81
CA VAL A 351 -10.08 3.64 -18.39
C VAL A 351 -10.93 4.61 -17.56
N THR A 352 -12.15 4.90 -17.99
CA THR A 352 -13.07 5.79 -17.24
C THR A 352 -13.44 5.17 -15.90
N ALA A 353 -13.75 3.87 -15.86
CA ALA A 353 -14.07 3.16 -14.63
C ALA A 353 -12.90 3.19 -13.63
N TRP A 354 -11.67 2.97 -14.13
CA TRP A 354 -10.47 3.06 -13.29
C TRP A 354 -10.21 4.46 -12.79
N THR A 355 -10.43 5.48 -13.61
CA THR A 355 -10.34 6.90 -13.23
C THR A 355 -11.35 7.25 -12.14
N LEU A 356 -12.58 6.74 -12.23
CA LEU A 356 -13.60 6.92 -11.19
C LEU A 356 -13.19 6.24 -9.87
N ALA A 357 -12.67 5.01 -9.93
CA ALA A 357 -12.16 4.32 -8.76
C ALA A 357 -11.00 5.10 -8.11
N GLY A 358 -10.06 5.58 -8.92
CA GLY A 358 -8.96 6.43 -8.46
C GLY A 358 -9.46 7.71 -7.79
N CYS A 359 -10.42 8.41 -8.39
CA CYS A 359 -11.03 9.61 -7.81
C CYS A 359 -11.66 9.32 -6.44
N GLY A 360 -12.39 8.21 -6.32
CA GLY A 360 -12.93 7.73 -5.05
C GLY A 360 -11.83 7.49 -4.00
N MET A 361 -10.72 6.87 -4.39
CA MET A 361 -9.56 6.67 -3.50
C MET A 361 -8.95 8.00 -3.05
N GLY A 362 -8.77 8.94 -3.96
CA GLY A 362 -8.24 10.26 -3.63
C GLY A 362 -9.10 11.01 -2.61
N LEU A 363 -10.44 10.96 -2.77
CA LEU A 363 -11.40 11.53 -1.82
C LEU A 363 -11.28 10.89 -0.44
N THR A 364 -11.22 9.57 -0.38
CA THR A 364 -11.34 8.82 0.88
C THR A 364 -10.04 8.74 1.65
N MET A 365 -8.89 8.60 0.98
CA MET A 365 -7.59 8.46 1.63
C MET A 365 -7.28 9.66 2.53
N SER A 366 -7.41 10.87 1.99
CA SER A 366 -7.18 12.10 2.74
C SER A 366 -8.27 12.34 3.78
N SER A 367 -9.55 12.10 3.42
CA SER A 367 -10.67 12.35 4.34
C SER A 367 -10.70 11.41 5.53
N THR A 368 -10.33 10.13 5.37
CA THR A 368 -10.21 9.19 6.50
C THR A 368 -9.07 9.56 7.45
N ALA A 369 -7.95 10.07 6.92
CA ALA A 369 -6.86 10.57 7.76
C ALA A 369 -7.29 11.80 8.59
N VAL A 370 -7.94 12.78 7.95
CA VAL A 370 -8.47 13.99 8.64
C VAL A 370 -9.53 13.59 9.68
N ALA A 371 -10.46 12.71 9.33
CA ALA A 371 -11.50 12.25 10.25
C ALA A 371 -10.91 11.50 11.45
N THR A 372 -9.88 10.67 11.22
CA THR A 372 -9.17 9.97 12.31
C THR A 372 -8.51 10.96 13.27
N MET A 373 -7.86 12.00 12.74
CA MET A 373 -7.25 13.05 13.59
C MET A 373 -8.32 13.83 14.36
N ALA A 374 -9.43 14.19 13.72
CA ALA A 374 -10.53 14.95 14.34
C ALA A 374 -11.20 14.19 15.51
N LEU A 375 -11.30 12.85 15.40
CA LEU A 375 -11.89 11.98 16.43
C LEU A 375 -10.88 11.51 17.48
N SER A 376 -9.61 11.87 17.35
CA SER A 376 -8.52 11.44 18.25
C SER A 376 -8.08 12.58 19.16
N GLY A 377 -7.95 12.30 20.46
CA GLY A 377 -7.28 13.22 21.39
C GLY A 377 -5.81 13.43 21.01
N PRO A 378 -5.18 14.56 21.42
CA PRO A 378 -3.80 14.88 21.04
C PRO A 378 -2.78 13.78 21.32
N GLN A 379 -2.96 13.03 22.42
CA GLN A 379 -2.08 11.92 22.81
C GLN A 379 -2.35 10.61 22.06
N GLU A 380 -3.50 10.49 21.38
CA GLU A 380 -3.93 9.29 20.67
C GLU A 380 -3.76 9.40 19.16
N GLN A 381 -3.52 10.60 18.62
CA GLN A 381 -3.44 10.86 17.18
C GLN A 381 -2.41 9.98 16.47
N GLY A 382 -1.21 9.83 17.04
CA GLY A 382 -0.16 8.99 16.49
C GLY A 382 -0.58 7.51 16.40
N ARG A 383 -1.12 6.98 17.52
CA ARG A 383 -1.57 5.58 17.59
C ARG A 383 -2.72 5.28 16.65
N ASN A 384 -3.70 6.17 16.54
CA ASN A 384 -4.86 5.96 15.68
C ASN A 384 -4.51 6.16 14.19
N SER A 385 -3.60 7.08 13.86
CA SER A 385 -3.06 7.23 12.50
C SER A 385 -2.24 6.01 12.07
N SER A 386 -1.45 5.43 12.98
CA SER A 386 -0.74 4.17 12.72
C SER A 386 -1.71 3.01 12.50
N ALA A 387 -2.80 2.92 13.28
CA ALA A 387 -3.83 1.92 13.08
C ALA A 387 -4.51 2.03 11.71
N LEU A 388 -4.70 3.25 11.20
CA LEU A 388 -5.22 3.50 9.85
C LEU A 388 -4.28 2.97 8.76
N GLN A 389 -2.97 3.16 8.91
CA GLN A 389 -1.97 2.64 7.96
C GLN A 389 -1.86 1.11 8.01
N VAL A 390 -1.89 0.54 9.23
CA VAL A 390 -1.92 -0.92 9.40
C VAL A 390 -3.15 -1.51 8.72
N ALA A 391 -4.32 -0.89 8.90
CA ALA A 391 -5.56 -1.34 8.28
C ALA A 391 -5.51 -1.27 6.75
N GLU A 392 -4.95 -0.21 6.18
CA GLU A 392 -4.71 -0.07 4.75
C GLU A 392 -3.83 -1.20 4.21
N SER A 393 -2.65 -1.40 4.83
CA SER A 393 -1.72 -2.45 4.44
C SER A 393 -2.30 -3.85 4.61
N LEU A 394 -3.06 -4.07 5.68
CA LEU A 394 -3.74 -5.33 5.94
C LEU A 394 -4.82 -5.59 4.90
N GLY A 395 -5.69 -4.60 4.63
CA GLY A 395 -6.74 -4.72 3.63
C GLY A 395 -6.18 -5.04 2.26
N ASN A 396 -5.13 -4.32 1.83
CA ASN A 396 -4.41 -4.60 0.60
C ASN A 396 -3.85 -6.03 0.59
N SER A 397 -3.12 -6.43 1.64
CA SER A 397 -2.48 -7.74 1.73
C SER A 397 -3.48 -8.90 1.71
N VAL A 398 -4.55 -8.81 2.51
CA VAL A 398 -5.60 -9.83 2.59
C VAL A 398 -6.37 -9.94 1.27
N MET A 399 -6.79 -8.79 0.69
CA MET A 399 -7.55 -8.81 -0.55
C MET A 399 -6.73 -9.32 -1.73
N THR A 400 -5.46 -8.91 -1.83
CA THR A 400 -4.55 -9.43 -2.87
C THR A 400 -4.33 -10.93 -2.70
N ALA A 401 -4.23 -11.42 -1.45
CA ALA A 401 -4.11 -12.84 -1.17
C ALA A 401 -5.37 -13.62 -1.57
N LEU A 402 -6.56 -13.13 -1.20
CA LEU A 402 -7.84 -13.78 -1.54
C LEU A 402 -8.10 -13.78 -3.06
N THR A 403 -7.85 -12.66 -3.73
CA THR A 403 -7.96 -12.58 -5.19
C THR A 403 -6.92 -13.45 -5.89
N GLY A 404 -5.70 -13.52 -5.33
CA GLY A 404 -4.66 -14.43 -5.80
C GLY A 404 -5.03 -15.90 -5.64
N ALA A 405 -5.62 -16.27 -4.51
CA ALA A 405 -6.14 -17.62 -4.29
C ALA A 405 -7.25 -17.96 -5.29
N CYS A 406 -8.22 -17.06 -5.46
CA CYS A 406 -9.30 -17.20 -6.43
C CYS A 406 -8.76 -17.36 -7.86
N TYR A 407 -7.79 -16.53 -8.25
CA TYR A 407 -7.14 -16.64 -9.56
C TYR A 407 -6.47 -17.99 -9.79
N ALA A 408 -5.69 -18.47 -8.81
CA ALA A 408 -4.98 -19.73 -8.93
C ALA A 408 -5.94 -20.93 -9.03
N MET A 409 -7.00 -20.96 -8.22
CA MET A 409 -8.03 -22.01 -8.25
C MET A 409 -8.75 -22.06 -9.61
N LEU A 410 -9.23 -20.91 -10.08
CA LEU A 410 -10.00 -20.86 -11.33
C LEU A 410 -9.12 -21.10 -12.57
N LEU A 411 -7.86 -20.65 -12.53
CA LEU A 411 -6.90 -20.94 -13.59
C LEU A 411 -6.64 -22.47 -13.73
N ALA A 412 -6.53 -23.17 -12.59
CA ALA A 412 -6.33 -24.62 -12.57
C ALA A 412 -7.53 -25.38 -13.15
N GLU A 413 -8.74 -24.84 -13.03
CA GLU A 413 -9.99 -25.41 -13.56
C GLU A 413 -10.30 -24.93 -15.01
N GLY A 414 -9.46 -24.07 -15.59
CA GLY A 414 -9.70 -23.48 -16.90
C GLY A 414 -10.87 -22.48 -16.97
N VAL A 415 -11.31 -21.96 -15.82
CA VAL A 415 -12.44 -21.03 -15.71
C VAL A 415 -11.96 -19.58 -15.83
N PRO A 416 -12.67 -18.69 -16.55
CA PRO A 416 -12.32 -17.27 -16.59
C PRO A 416 -12.36 -16.62 -15.19
N ALA A 417 -11.18 -16.25 -14.67
CA ALA A 417 -11.05 -15.80 -13.28
C ALA A 417 -11.42 -14.33 -13.04
N PHE A 418 -11.25 -13.46 -14.03
CA PHE A 418 -11.33 -12.01 -13.84
C PHE A 418 -12.71 -11.53 -13.38
N GLY A 419 -13.79 -12.08 -13.93
CA GLY A 419 -15.15 -11.74 -13.51
C GLY A 419 -15.39 -12.04 -12.02
N TRP A 420 -14.97 -13.20 -11.54
CA TRP A 420 -15.09 -13.60 -10.15
C TRP A 420 -14.24 -12.73 -9.21
N ILE A 421 -13.02 -12.41 -9.63
CA ILE A 421 -12.11 -11.53 -8.87
C ILE A 421 -12.77 -10.17 -8.67
N PHE A 422 -13.24 -9.54 -9.76
CA PHE A 422 -13.84 -8.21 -9.66
C PHE A 422 -15.20 -8.22 -8.95
N LEU A 423 -15.94 -9.32 -8.98
CA LEU A 423 -17.15 -9.50 -8.17
C LEU A 423 -16.81 -9.53 -6.67
N MET A 424 -15.72 -10.22 -6.28
CA MET A 424 -15.24 -10.25 -4.89
C MET A 424 -14.76 -8.87 -4.44
N LEU A 425 -14.04 -8.13 -5.29
CA LEU A 425 -13.60 -6.75 -5.02
C LEU A 425 -14.78 -5.79 -4.92
N LEU A 426 -15.82 -5.98 -5.73
CA LEU A 426 -17.06 -5.22 -5.64
C LEU A 426 -17.79 -5.49 -4.30
N ALA A 427 -17.86 -6.75 -3.87
CA ALA A 427 -18.43 -7.10 -2.57
C ALA A 427 -17.67 -6.41 -1.43
N ALA A 428 -16.32 -6.39 -1.47
CA ALA A 428 -15.51 -5.64 -0.50
C ALA A 428 -15.80 -4.14 -0.53
N SER A 429 -15.96 -3.55 -1.73
CA SER A 429 -16.31 -2.14 -1.89
C SER A 429 -17.70 -1.81 -1.33
N VAL A 430 -18.67 -2.72 -1.50
CA VAL A 430 -20.02 -2.58 -0.91
C VAL A 430 -19.95 -2.65 0.62
N LEU A 431 -19.16 -3.58 1.18
CA LEU A 431 -18.92 -3.63 2.63
C LEU A 431 -18.21 -2.37 3.14
N ALA A 432 -17.31 -1.78 2.34
CA ALA A 432 -16.68 -0.51 2.67
C ALA A 432 -17.70 0.66 2.70
N ILE A 433 -18.69 0.67 1.79
CA ILE A 433 -19.81 1.62 1.82
C ILE A 433 -20.60 1.42 3.12
N ALA A 434 -20.98 0.18 3.45
CA ALA A 434 -21.70 -0.10 4.69
C ALA A 434 -20.93 0.37 5.93
N ALA A 435 -19.62 0.12 5.99
CA ALA A 435 -18.76 0.62 7.05
C ALA A 435 -18.73 2.17 7.08
N SER A 436 -18.65 2.82 5.92
CA SER A 436 -18.60 4.30 5.85
C SER A 436 -19.89 4.96 6.37
N LEU A 437 -21.04 4.32 6.19
CA LEU A 437 -22.32 4.81 6.70
C LEU A 437 -22.42 4.75 8.22
N LEU A 438 -21.63 3.90 8.88
CA LEU A 438 -21.56 3.78 10.34
C LEU A 438 -20.63 4.81 11.00
N ILE A 439 -19.88 5.61 10.25
CA ILE A 439 -18.91 6.59 10.79
C ILE A 439 -19.59 7.61 11.71
N GLY A 440 -20.80 8.03 11.36
CA GLY A 440 -21.47 9.13 12.05
C GLY A 440 -20.93 10.51 11.64
N PRO A 441 -21.52 11.60 12.17
CA PRO A 441 -21.17 12.96 11.76
C PRO A 441 -19.75 13.36 12.21
N VAL A 442 -18.87 13.65 11.23
CA VAL A 442 -17.52 14.19 11.47
C VAL A 442 -17.39 15.55 10.78
N HIS A 443 -17.21 16.60 11.60
CA HIS A 443 -16.96 17.95 11.14
C HIS A 443 -15.46 18.25 11.15
N ASP A 444 -15.00 19.12 10.25
CA ASP A 444 -13.64 19.64 10.33
C ASP A 444 -13.49 20.39 11.66
N VAL A 445 -12.35 20.21 12.32
CA VAL A 445 -11.99 21.05 13.45
C VAL A 445 -11.89 22.46 12.88
N ALA A 446 -12.81 23.34 13.29
CA ALA A 446 -12.75 24.74 12.91
C ALA A 446 -11.38 25.28 13.31
N GLY A 447 -10.61 25.72 12.29
CA GLY A 447 -9.32 26.34 12.47
C GLY A 447 -9.49 27.75 13.08
#